data_2f7d3b92a98a07b034280603b7655836
#
_entry.id   2f7d3b92a98a07b034280603b7655836
#
_cell.length_a   1.000
_cell.length_b   1.000
_cell.length_c   1.000
_cell.angle_alpha   90.00
_cell.angle_beta   90.00
_cell.angle_gamma   90.00
#
_symmetry.space_group_name_H-M   'P 1'
#
loop_
_entity.id
_entity.type
_entity.pdbx_description
1 polymer ?
#
loop_
_entity_poly.entity_id
_entity_poly.type
_entity_poly.pdbx_seq_one_letter_code
_entity_poly.pdbx_strand_id
1 'polypeptide(L)'
;DTPMVQLGAFESARIAKAEWARISHQFASNFEGKGQVIQRRATNTGIVFYRLRVVGFADMDAARRFWSVLKAENIDCIRVAAR
;
A
#
# COMPACT_ATOMS: atom_id res chain seq x y z
N ASP A 1 10.50 13.55 2.36
CA ASP A 1 9.26 12.80 2.10
C ASP A 1 9.55 11.32 2.08
N THR A 2 8.64 10.54 2.67
CA THR A 2 8.77 9.08 2.69
C THR A 2 7.99 8.52 1.51
N PRO A 3 8.66 7.86 0.55
CA PRO A 3 7.95 7.25 -0.58
C PRO A 3 7.17 6.02 -0.13
N MET A 4 5.93 5.93 -0.56
CA MET A 4 5.03 4.81 -0.24
C MET A 4 4.18 4.46 -1.44
N VAL A 5 3.63 3.24 -1.44
CA VAL A 5 2.63 2.83 -2.42
C VAL A 5 1.40 2.40 -1.65
N GLN A 6 0.25 3.03 -1.92
CA GLN A 6 -1.01 2.69 -1.27
C GLN A 6 -1.72 1.63 -2.09
N LEU A 7 -2.03 0.51 -1.45
CA LEU A 7 -2.70 -0.61 -2.10
C LEU A 7 -4.22 -0.50 -2.05
N GLY A 8 -4.75 0.35 -1.18
CA GLY A 8 -6.17 0.55 -1.10
C GLY A 8 -6.60 1.13 0.23
N ALA A 9 -7.92 1.29 0.38
CA ALA A 9 -8.57 1.71 1.61
C ALA A 9 -9.72 0.74 1.88
N PHE A 10 -9.79 0.23 3.09
CA PHE A 10 -10.67 -0.89 3.43
C PHE A 10 -11.53 -0.58 4.65
N GLU A 11 -12.60 -1.34 4.82
CA GLU A 11 -13.56 -1.13 5.91
C GLU A 11 -13.00 -1.48 7.28
N SER A 12 -11.98 -2.36 7.35
CA SER A 12 -11.39 -2.76 8.62
C SER A 12 -9.90 -3.04 8.47
N ALA A 13 -9.19 -2.99 9.59
CA ALA A 13 -7.78 -3.36 9.62
C ALA A 13 -7.59 -4.84 9.25
N ARG A 14 -8.54 -5.70 9.63
CA ARG A 14 -8.48 -7.12 9.31
C ARG A 14 -8.52 -7.36 7.80
N ILE A 15 -9.40 -6.64 7.09
CA ILE A 15 -9.50 -6.75 5.64
C ILE A 15 -8.21 -6.22 4.99
N ALA A 16 -7.67 -5.10 5.49
CA ALA A 16 -6.42 -4.54 4.98
C ALA A 16 -5.27 -5.54 5.14
N LYS A 17 -5.16 -6.20 6.29
CA LYS A 17 -4.12 -7.21 6.54
C LYS A 17 -4.27 -8.44 5.64
N ALA A 18 -5.50 -8.86 5.37
CA ALA A 18 -5.76 -9.97 4.45
C ALA A 18 -5.34 -9.61 3.03
N GLU A 19 -5.59 -8.39 2.62
CA GLU A 19 -5.18 -7.92 1.30
C GLU A 19 -3.65 -7.83 1.18
N TRP A 20 -2.98 -7.36 2.23
CA TRP A 20 -1.52 -7.39 2.28
C TRP A 20 -0.99 -8.81 2.09
N ALA A 21 -1.53 -9.77 2.83
CA ALA A 21 -1.09 -11.16 2.76
C ALA A 21 -1.27 -11.71 1.35
N ARG A 22 -2.41 -11.43 0.71
CA ARG A 22 -2.72 -11.91 -0.62
C ARG A 22 -1.76 -11.33 -1.67
N ILE A 23 -1.58 -10.01 -1.67
CA ILE A 23 -0.76 -9.33 -2.66
C ILE A 23 0.73 -9.61 -2.44
N SER A 24 1.18 -9.58 -1.18
CA SER A 24 2.60 -9.84 -0.89
C SER A 24 3.00 -11.28 -1.19
N HIS A 25 2.06 -12.22 -1.10
CA HIS A 25 2.32 -13.61 -1.49
C HIS A 25 2.42 -13.73 -3.02
N GLN A 26 1.52 -13.06 -3.73
CA GLN A 26 1.50 -13.08 -5.20
C GLN A 26 2.76 -12.46 -5.81
N PHE A 27 3.28 -11.41 -5.20
CA PHE A 27 4.45 -10.67 -5.67
C PHE A 27 5.60 -10.76 -4.67
N ALA A 28 5.87 -11.97 -4.17
CA ALA A 28 6.79 -12.16 -3.05
C ALA A 28 8.16 -11.49 -3.25
N SER A 29 8.77 -11.62 -4.43
CA SER A 29 10.08 -11.03 -4.67
C SER A 29 10.04 -9.49 -4.65
N ASN A 30 8.96 -8.88 -5.12
CA ASN A 30 8.80 -7.44 -5.10
C ASN A 30 8.56 -6.91 -3.68
N PHE A 31 7.93 -7.71 -2.82
CA PHE A 31 7.62 -7.32 -1.44
C PHE A 31 8.73 -7.65 -0.45
N GLU A 32 9.80 -8.32 -0.91
CA GLU A 32 10.92 -8.63 -0.03
C GLU A 32 11.53 -7.35 0.56
N GLY A 33 11.69 -7.33 1.87
CA GLY A 33 12.20 -6.15 2.57
C GLY A 33 11.19 -5.02 2.76
N LYS A 34 9.94 -5.20 2.31
CA LYS A 34 8.90 -4.17 2.45
C LYS A 34 8.08 -4.37 3.70
N GLY A 35 7.53 -3.27 4.22
CA GLY A 35 6.65 -3.30 5.38
C GLY A 35 5.29 -2.72 5.05
N GLN A 36 4.34 -2.93 5.96
CA GLN A 36 3.00 -2.39 5.82
C GLN A 36 2.74 -1.32 6.86
N VAL A 37 1.99 -0.29 6.45
CA VAL A 37 1.41 0.70 7.35
C VAL A 37 -0.09 0.71 7.10
N ILE A 38 -0.87 0.52 8.15
CA ILE A 38 -2.33 0.59 8.07
C ILE A 38 -2.75 1.82 8.88
N GLN A 39 -3.32 2.79 8.20
CA GLN A 39 -3.69 4.06 8.81
C GLN A 39 -5.20 4.22 8.83
N ARG A 40 -5.76 4.34 10.05
CA ARG A 40 -7.18 4.58 10.23
C ARG A 40 -7.48 6.05 9.92
N ARG A 41 -8.50 6.29 9.11
CA ARG A 41 -8.98 7.64 8.78
C ARG A 41 -10.49 7.68 8.86
N ALA A 42 -11.01 8.86 9.19
CA ALA A 42 -12.46 9.10 9.20
C ALA A 42 -12.77 10.30 8.30
N THR A 43 -13.86 10.19 7.55
CA THR A 43 -14.36 11.30 6.74
C THR A 43 -15.13 12.30 7.64
N ASN A 44 -15.47 13.46 7.08
CA ASN A 44 -16.27 14.47 7.79
C ASN A 44 -17.65 13.93 8.20
N THR A 45 -18.14 12.91 7.51
CA THR A 45 -19.45 12.30 7.82
C THR A 45 -19.32 11.10 8.74
N GLY A 46 -18.12 10.84 9.27
CA GLY A 46 -17.90 9.75 10.23
C GLY A 46 -17.65 8.38 9.63
N ILE A 47 -17.47 8.28 8.31
CA ILE A 47 -17.14 7.01 7.67
C ILE A 47 -15.68 6.71 7.97
N VAL A 48 -15.41 5.52 8.53
CA VAL A 48 -14.05 5.08 8.89
C VAL A 48 -13.53 4.13 7.82
N PHE A 49 -12.28 4.32 7.43
CA PHE A 49 -11.60 3.42 6.51
C PHE A 49 -10.12 3.27 6.91
N TYR A 50 -9.49 2.21 6.41
CA TYR A 50 -8.12 1.86 6.76
C TYR A 50 -7.29 1.84 5.47
N ARG A 51 -6.33 2.76 5.39
CA ARG A 51 -5.41 2.86 4.24
C ARG A 51 -4.27 1.88 4.43
N LEU A 52 -4.08 1.01 3.44
CA LEU A 52 -2.98 0.05 3.43
C LEU A 52 -1.87 0.58 2.54
N ARG A 53 -0.71 0.84 3.11
CA ARG A 53 0.44 1.41 2.40
C ARG A 53 1.67 0.53 2.55
N VAL A 54 2.45 0.44 1.47
CA VAL A 54 3.73 -0.26 1.44
C VAL A 54 4.83 0.75 1.69
N VAL A 55 5.74 0.41 2.60
CA VAL A 55 6.93 1.22 2.93
C VAL A 55 8.19 0.37 2.74
N GLY A 56 9.36 1.01 2.84
CA GLY A 56 10.63 0.32 2.70
C GLY A 56 11.30 0.54 1.35
N PHE A 57 10.95 1.64 0.67
CA PHE A 57 11.59 2.02 -0.59
C PHE A 57 12.81 2.91 -0.30
N ALA A 58 13.91 2.66 -1.03
CA ALA A 58 15.12 3.45 -0.88
C ALA A 58 14.90 4.91 -1.33
N ASP A 59 14.07 5.11 -2.36
CA ASP A 59 13.81 6.42 -2.92
C ASP A 59 12.51 6.40 -3.74
N MET A 60 12.16 7.54 -4.32
CA MET A 60 10.94 7.68 -5.13
C MET A 60 10.99 6.81 -6.38
N ASP A 61 12.17 6.63 -6.97
CA ASP A 61 12.30 5.77 -8.15
C ASP A 61 12.01 4.31 -7.85
N ALA A 62 12.46 3.84 -6.69
CA ALA A 62 12.17 2.47 -6.25
C ALA A 62 10.66 2.27 -6.06
N ALA A 63 10.00 3.25 -5.45
CA ALA A 63 8.55 3.20 -5.27
C ALA A 63 7.83 3.22 -6.62
N ARG A 64 8.29 4.02 -7.56
CA ARG A 64 7.71 4.10 -8.90
C ARG A 64 7.84 2.77 -9.65
N ARG A 65 9.00 2.12 -9.56
CA ARG A 65 9.21 0.81 -10.20
C ARG A 65 8.29 -0.25 -9.61
N PHE A 66 8.16 -0.27 -8.30
CA PHE A 66 7.24 -1.16 -7.59
C PHE A 66 5.80 -0.92 -8.04
N TRP A 67 5.37 0.33 -8.04
CA TRP A 67 4.03 0.72 -8.50
C TRP A 67 3.78 0.27 -9.94
N SER A 68 4.76 0.46 -10.84
CA SER A 68 4.63 0.08 -12.24
C SER A 68 4.42 -1.43 -12.42
N VAL A 69 5.13 -2.25 -11.64
CA VAL A 69 4.97 -3.71 -11.69
C VAL A 69 3.54 -4.10 -11.30
N LEU A 70 3.02 -3.54 -10.21
CA LEU A 70 1.67 -3.85 -9.76
C LEU A 70 0.62 -3.36 -10.75
N LYS A 71 0.79 -2.17 -11.30
CA LYS A 71 -0.14 -1.63 -12.30
C LYS A 71 -0.17 -2.48 -13.55
N ALA A 72 0.99 -2.97 -14.00
CA ALA A 72 1.07 -3.85 -15.17
C ALA A 72 0.29 -5.16 -14.97
N GLU A 73 0.12 -5.58 -13.70
CA GLU A 73 -0.64 -6.79 -13.34
C GLU A 73 -2.07 -6.46 -12.91
N ASN A 74 -2.55 -5.26 -13.22
CA ASN A 74 -3.91 -4.80 -12.93
C ASN A 74 -4.23 -4.74 -11.43
N ILE A 75 -3.22 -4.51 -10.59
CA ILE A 75 -3.43 -4.26 -9.18
C ILE A 75 -3.64 -2.76 -8.98
N ASP A 76 -4.78 -2.39 -8.41
CA ASP A 76 -5.06 -0.99 -8.08
C ASP A 76 -4.11 -0.52 -6.99
N CYS A 77 -3.36 0.53 -7.28
CA CYS A 77 -2.46 1.14 -6.31
C CYS A 77 -2.11 2.56 -6.74
N ILE A 78 -1.71 3.38 -5.79
CA ILE A 78 -1.27 4.75 -6.05
C ILE A 78 0.04 5.03 -5.34
N ARG A 79 0.84 5.92 -5.91
CA ARG A 79 2.06 6.40 -5.27
C ARG A 79 1.70 7.52 -4.30
N VAL A 80 2.31 7.49 -3.12
CA VAL A 80 2.08 8.46 -2.06
C VAL A 80 3.42 8.90 -1.49
N ALA A 81 3.54 10.15 -1.14
CA ALA A 81 4.69 10.65 -0.40
C ALA A 81 4.18 11.22 0.92
N ALA A 82 4.62 10.63 2.04
CA ALA A 82 4.28 11.15 3.36
C ALA A 82 5.23 12.28 3.74
N ARG A 83 4.70 13.27 4.43
CA ARG A 83 5.46 14.41 4.90
C ARG A 83 5.75 14.32 6.38
#